data_916b0c67164477bdbf8deff04e9fdb08
#
_entry.id   916b0c67164477bdbf8deff04e9fdb08
#
_cell.length_a   1.000
_cell.length_b   1.000
_cell.length_c   1.000
_cell.angle_alpha   90.00
_cell.angle_beta   90.00
_cell.angle_gamma   90.00
#
_symmetry.space_group_name_H-M   'P 1'
#
loop_
_entity.id
_entity.type
_entity.pdbx_description
1 polymer ?
#
loop_
_entity_poly.entity_id
_entity_poly.type
_entity_poly.pdbx_seq_one_letter_code
_entity_poly.pdbx_strand_id
1 'polypeptide(L)'
;MELRKKNLHMMQKKSEAQNQVTFDEDYNVPDQKADIGQIIQKKGEVEIEQVQVSEGKAVIQGQLIFRLLYVADNPGKTVSSLEGKLPIEETLHLDKVQSGDKVCLKWEIEDLSVHLIHSRKMN
;
A
#
# COMPACT_ATOMS: atom_id res chain seq x y z
N MET A 1 16.38 5.42 -0.71
CA MET A 1 17.17 5.33 0.51
C MET A 1 17.76 3.94 0.70
N GLU A 2 19.02 3.85 1.02
CA GLU A 2 19.74 2.59 1.09
C GLU A 2 20.13 2.24 2.53
N LEU A 3 19.16 1.98 3.38
CA LEU A 3 19.42 1.71 4.80
C LEU A 3 20.34 0.53 5.02
N ARG A 4 20.22 -0.52 4.23
CA ARG A 4 21.05 -1.70 4.40
C ARG A 4 22.52 -1.45 4.03
N LYS A 5 22.83 -0.45 3.24
CA LYS A 5 24.22 -0.14 2.90
C LYS A 5 25.05 0.25 4.10
N LYS A 6 24.43 0.81 5.10
CA LYS A 6 25.14 1.21 6.33
C LYS A 6 25.62 0.02 7.13
N ASN A 7 25.04 -1.14 6.90
CA ASN A 7 25.33 -2.34 7.68
C ASN A 7 26.00 -3.44 6.86
N LEU A 8 26.32 -3.19 5.60
CA LEU A 8 26.87 -4.24 4.73
C LEU A 8 28.18 -4.81 5.20
N HIS A 9 29.01 -4.02 5.90
CA HIS A 9 30.27 -4.49 6.45
C HIS A 9 30.08 -5.50 7.58
N MET A 10 28.89 -5.59 8.17
CA MET A 10 28.56 -6.50 9.27
C MET A 10 27.62 -7.63 8.85
N MET A 11 27.08 -7.59 7.67
CA MET A 11 26.06 -8.50 7.23
C MET A 11 26.39 -9.07 5.86
N GLN A 12 26.08 -10.32 5.66
CA GLN A 12 26.18 -10.97 4.37
C GLN A 12 24.82 -11.04 3.72
N LYS A 13 24.76 -10.59 2.47
CA LYS A 13 23.54 -10.63 1.68
C LYS A 13 23.39 -12.00 1.05
N LYS A 14 22.34 -12.74 1.41
CA LYS A 14 22.08 -14.06 0.88
C LYS A 14 21.30 -14.04 -0.42
N SER A 15 20.33 -13.16 -0.53
CA SER A 15 19.40 -13.16 -1.66
C SER A 15 18.75 -11.80 -1.83
N GLU A 16 18.39 -11.49 -3.06
CA GLU A 16 17.66 -10.27 -3.39
C GLU A 16 16.60 -10.59 -4.42
N ALA A 17 15.41 -10.03 -4.22
CA ALA A 17 14.32 -10.14 -5.17
C ALA A 17 13.60 -8.81 -5.31
N GLN A 18 13.11 -8.57 -6.51
CA GLN A 18 12.23 -7.44 -6.81
C GLN A 18 10.90 -7.99 -7.26
N ASN A 19 9.84 -7.34 -6.83
CA ASN A 19 8.51 -7.73 -7.20
C ASN A 19 7.65 -6.50 -7.43
N GLN A 20 6.85 -6.56 -8.46
CA GLN A 20 5.86 -5.53 -8.75
C GLN A 20 4.48 -6.11 -8.45
N VAL A 21 3.72 -5.40 -7.63
CA VAL A 21 2.44 -5.86 -7.15
C VAL A 21 1.37 -4.89 -7.59
N THR A 22 0.28 -5.42 -8.12
CA THR A 22 -0.88 -4.62 -8.52
C THR A 22 -2.06 -5.01 -7.64
N PHE A 23 -2.69 -4.00 -7.05
CA PHE A 23 -3.93 -4.15 -6.30
C PHE A 23 -5.08 -3.56 -7.08
N ASP A 24 -6.21 -4.25 -7.04
CA ASP A 24 -7.44 -3.78 -7.63
C ASP A 24 -8.56 -4.10 -6.64
N GLU A 25 -8.94 -3.10 -5.85
CA GLU A 25 -9.88 -3.27 -4.76
C GLU A 25 -10.95 -2.18 -4.79
N ASP A 26 -12.17 -2.56 -4.41
CA ASP A 26 -13.27 -1.62 -4.27
C ASP A 26 -13.34 -1.10 -2.83
N TYR A 27 -13.72 0.15 -2.70
CA TYR A 27 -13.90 0.79 -1.40
C TYR A 27 -15.24 1.51 -1.35
N ASN A 28 -15.99 1.25 -0.29
CA ASN A 28 -17.27 1.92 -0.06
C ASN A 28 -17.07 3.15 0.82
N VAL A 29 -17.64 4.26 0.40
CA VAL A 29 -17.56 5.52 1.16
C VAL A 29 -18.30 5.34 2.48
N PRO A 30 -17.67 5.67 3.64
CA PRO A 30 -18.35 5.58 4.93
C PRO A 30 -19.59 6.46 4.99
N ASP A 31 -20.58 6.02 5.79
CA ASP A 31 -21.86 6.71 5.89
C ASP A 31 -21.72 8.15 6.39
N GLN A 32 -20.69 8.45 7.18
CA GLN A 32 -20.45 9.79 7.71
C GLN A 32 -19.91 10.76 6.67
N LYS A 33 -19.49 10.27 5.53
CA LYS A 33 -18.91 11.11 4.48
C LYS A 33 -19.93 11.40 3.40
N ALA A 34 -19.82 12.60 2.80
CA ALA A 34 -20.69 13.01 1.71
C ALA A 34 -20.40 12.20 0.45
N ASP A 35 -21.38 12.15 -0.45
CA ASP A 35 -21.20 11.55 -1.76
C ASP A 35 -20.07 12.24 -2.52
N ILE A 36 -19.31 11.46 -3.27
CA ILE A 36 -18.18 11.98 -4.05
C ILE A 36 -18.67 12.44 -5.41
N GLY A 37 -18.47 13.73 -5.70
CA GLY A 37 -18.73 14.26 -7.02
C GLY A 37 -17.51 14.20 -7.92
N GLN A 38 -16.38 14.72 -7.44
CA GLN A 38 -15.14 14.76 -8.20
C GLN A 38 -13.94 14.62 -7.27
N ILE A 39 -13.00 13.74 -7.63
CA ILE A 39 -11.75 13.59 -6.89
C ILE A 39 -10.76 14.63 -7.40
N ILE A 40 -10.28 15.49 -6.49
CA ILE A 40 -9.33 16.54 -6.80
C ILE A 40 -7.89 16.03 -6.65
N GLN A 41 -7.63 15.31 -5.56
CA GLN A 41 -6.30 14.87 -5.21
C GLN A 41 -6.35 13.48 -4.56
N LYS A 42 -5.34 12.68 -4.84
CA LYS A 42 -5.20 11.35 -4.27
C LYS A 42 -3.78 11.15 -3.78
N LYS A 43 -3.63 10.42 -2.68
CA LYS A 43 -2.34 10.08 -2.12
C LYS A 43 -2.42 8.70 -1.50
N GLY A 44 -1.40 7.89 -1.71
CA GLY A 44 -1.31 6.55 -1.14
C GLY A 44 -0.02 6.36 -0.36
N GLU A 45 -0.10 5.52 0.65
CA GLU A 45 1.03 5.15 1.48
C GLU A 45 0.89 3.68 1.87
N VAL A 46 2.00 2.96 1.85
CA VAL A 46 2.04 1.56 2.27
C VAL A 46 2.66 1.47 3.65
N GLU A 47 1.97 0.79 4.55
CA GLU A 47 2.46 0.51 5.90
C GLU A 47 2.64 -0.99 6.04
N ILE A 48 3.86 -1.42 6.32
CA ILE A 48 4.17 -2.82 6.55
C ILE A 48 4.03 -3.12 8.03
N GLU A 49 3.16 -4.06 8.36
CA GLU A 49 2.89 -4.43 9.74
C GLU A 49 3.68 -5.65 10.20
N GLN A 50 3.85 -6.62 9.32
CA GLN A 50 4.47 -7.88 9.67
C GLN A 50 5.18 -8.51 8.48
N VAL A 51 6.35 -9.08 8.74
CA VAL A 51 7.09 -9.87 7.77
C VAL A 51 7.40 -11.21 8.41
N GLN A 52 6.94 -12.28 7.79
CA GLN A 52 7.25 -13.65 8.22
C GLN A 52 8.20 -14.30 7.23
N VAL A 53 9.35 -14.68 7.71
CA VAL A 53 10.38 -15.31 6.89
C VAL A 53 10.35 -16.81 7.12
N SER A 54 10.25 -17.56 6.04
CA SER A 54 10.37 -19.01 6.07
C SER A 54 11.31 -19.44 4.96
N GLU A 55 11.57 -20.73 4.87
CA GLU A 55 12.52 -21.24 3.89
C GLU A 55 12.10 -20.88 2.47
N GLY A 56 12.95 -20.12 1.79
CA GLY A 56 12.74 -19.72 0.40
C GLY A 56 11.72 -18.64 0.16
N LYS A 57 11.14 -18.04 1.20
CA LYS A 57 10.12 -17.01 1.01
C LYS A 57 9.96 -16.05 2.19
N ALA A 58 9.38 -14.91 1.93
CA ALA A 58 8.95 -13.97 2.94
C ALA A 58 7.51 -13.55 2.65
N VAL A 59 6.65 -13.65 3.66
CA VAL A 59 5.26 -13.20 3.57
C VAL A 59 5.16 -11.85 4.23
N ILE A 60 4.66 -10.87 3.50
CA ILE A 60 4.56 -9.49 3.93
C ILE A 60 3.10 -9.15 4.12
N GLN A 61 2.76 -8.64 5.29
CA GLN A 61 1.42 -8.18 5.60
C GLN A 61 1.45 -6.72 5.99
N GLY A 62 0.49 -5.96 5.51
CA GLY A 62 0.42 -4.55 5.78
C GLY A 62 -0.89 -3.95 5.31
N GLN A 63 -0.87 -2.64 5.11
CA GLN A 63 -2.04 -1.88 4.67
C GLN A 63 -1.64 -0.85 3.63
N LEU A 64 -2.51 -0.65 2.66
CA LEU A 64 -2.48 0.53 1.82
C LEU A 64 -3.38 1.57 2.46
N ILE A 65 -2.80 2.70 2.83
CA ILE A 65 -3.53 3.84 3.37
C ILE A 65 -3.66 4.85 2.24
N PHE A 66 -4.87 5.23 1.90
CA PHE A 66 -5.09 6.22 0.88
C PHE A 66 -5.87 7.41 1.43
N ARG A 67 -5.56 8.58 0.88
CA ARG A 67 -6.22 9.83 1.22
C ARG A 67 -6.69 10.50 -0.05
N LEU A 68 -7.93 10.96 -0.01
CA LEU A 68 -8.55 11.66 -1.13
C LEU A 68 -9.01 13.03 -0.67
N LEU A 69 -8.83 13.99 -1.56
CA LEU A 69 -9.50 15.29 -1.48
C LEU A 69 -10.49 15.34 -2.61
N TYR A 70 -11.74 15.64 -2.32
CA TYR A 70 -12.79 15.58 -3.31
C TYR A 70 -13.82 16.69 -3.12
N VAL A 71 -14.52 17.00 -4.20
CA VAL A 71 -15.69 17.87 -4.17
C VAL A 71 -16.92 16.98 -3.93
N ALA A 72 -17.67 17.29 -2.90
CA ALA A 72 -18.87 16.54 -2.58
C ALA A 72 -19.96 16.77 -3.63
N ASP A 73 -20.72 15.72 -3.89
CA ASP A 73 -21.86 15.79 -4.81
C ASP A 73 -23.09 16.31 -4.04
N ASN A 74 -23.06 17.60 -3.75
CA ASN A 74 -24.17 18.28 -3.08
C ASN A 74 -24.30 19.70 -3.64
N PRO A 75 -25.41 20.42 -3.32
CA PRO A 75 -25.63 21.76 -3.86
C PRO A 75 -24.53 22.76 -3.50
N GLY A 76 -23.92 22.61 -2.33
CA GLY A 76 -22.85 23.51 -1.88
C GLY A 76 -21.49 23.18 -2.49
N LYS A 77 -21.34 22.02 -3.12
CA LYS A 77 -20.08 21.55 -3.69
C LYS A 77 -18.90 21.74 -2.74
N THR A 78 -19.07 21.31 -1.51
CA THR A 78 -18.05 21.45 -0.48
C THR A 78 -16.88 20.53 -0.74
N VAL A 79 -15.68 20.98 -0.34
CA VAL A 79 -14.47 20.15 -0.42
C VAL A 79 -14.37 19.33 0.84
N SER A 80 -14.16 18.04 0.69
CA SER A 80 -14.03 17.08 1.79
C SER A 80 -12.83 16.18 1.59
N SER A 81 -12.42 15.55 2.66
CA SER A 81 -11.34 14.57 2.62
C SER A 81 -11.82 13.21 3.11
N LEU A 82 -11.18 12.17 2.60
CA LEU A 82 -11.47 10.80 2.96
C LEU A 82 -10.16 10.05 3.13
N GLU A 83 -10.05 9.31 4.21
CA GLU A 83 -8.95 8.38 4.44
C GLU A 83 -9.49 6.97 4.55
N GLY A 84 -8.88 6.05 3.82
CA GLY A 84 -9.25 4.65 3.86
C GLY A 84 -8.05 3.75 3.96
N LYS A 85 -8.28 2.51 4.35
CA LYS A 85 -7.25 1.49 4.51
C LYS A 85 -7.70 0.20 3.85
N LEU A 86 -6.77 -0.42 3.12
CA LEU A 86 -7.00 -1.71 2.49
C LEU A 86 -5.90 -2.67 2.91
N PRO A 87 -6.24 -3.90 3.33
CA PRO A 87 -5.23 -4.87 3.73
C PRO A 87 -4.41 -5.34 2.52
N ILE A 88 -3.13 -5.58 2.78
CA ILE A 88 -2.19 -6.07 1.78
C ILE A 88 -1.54 -7.33 2.33
N GLU A 89 -1.47 -8.36 1.50
CA GLU A 89 -0.66 -9.54 1.77
C GLU A 89 0.07 -9.96 0.51
N GLU A 90 1.37 -10.14 0.61
CA GLU A 90 2.20 -10.49 -0.52
C GLU A 90 3.28 -11.47 -0.11
N THR A 91 3.60 -12.40 -1.01
CA THR A 91 4.66 -13.39 -0.79
C THR A 91 5.80 -13.13 -1.75
N LEU A 92 7.00 -12.93 -1.21
CA LEU A 92 8.24 -12.83 -2.00
C LEU A 92 8.97 -14.16 -1.94
N HIS A 93 9.36 -14.66 -3.10
CA HIS A 93 10.20 -15.85 -3.20
C HIS A 93 11.67 -15.42 -3.21
N LEU A 94 12.41 -15.90 -2.23
CA LEU A 94 13.81 -15.53 -2.02
C LEU A 94 14.64 -16.80 -1.90
N ASP A 95 15.52 -17.04 -2.86
CA ASP A 95 16.42 -18.17 -2.83
C ASP A 95 17.35 -18.08 -1.61
N LYS A 96 17.66 -19.21 -1.02
CA LYS A 96 18.60 -19.32 0.10
C LYS A 96 18.18 -18.64 1.41
N VAL A 97 16.97 -18.13 1.49
CA VAL A 97 16.45 -17.54 2.72
C VAL A 97 15.90 -18.65 3.62
N GLN A 98 16.21 -18.54 4.90
CA GLN A 98 15.78 -19.48 5.92
C GLN A 98 15.02 -18.75 7.02
N SER A 99 14.24 -19.50 7.78
CA SER A 99 13.56 -18.98 8.96
C SER A 99 14.57 -18.33 9.92
N GLY A 100 14.28 -17.12 10.36
CA GLY A 100 15.16 -16.36 11.24
C GLY A 100 16.10 -15.39 10.52
N ASP A 101 16.20 -15.44 9.20
CA ASP A 101 16.98 -14.46 8.45
C ASP A 101 16.30 -13.11 8.49
N LYS A 102 17.12 -12.06 8.43
CA LYS A 102 16.62 -10.70 8.36
C LYS A 102 16.29 -10.32 6.92
N VAL A 103 15.16 -9.67 6.74
CA VAL A 103 14.73 -9.16 5.46
C VAL A 103 14.60 -7.64 5.54
N CYS A 104 15.29 -6.96 4.64
CA CYS A 104 15.18 -5.52 4.48
C CYS A 104 14.29 -5.24 3.28
N LEU A 105 13.26 -4.44 3.50
CA LEU A 105 12.28 -4.11 2.47
C LEU A 105 12.40 -2.67 2.05
N LYS A 106 12.28 -2.45 0.75
CA LYS A 106 12.07 -1.13 0.16
C LYS A 106 10.85 -1.22 -0.72
N TRP A 107 10.00 -0.23 -0.63
CA TRP A 107 8.80 -0.18 -1.44
C TRP A 107 8.52 1.25 -1.88
N GLU A 108 7.81 1.35 -2.98
CA GLU A 108 7.28 2.62 -3.47
C GLU A 108 5.97 2.36 -4.21
N ILE A 109 5.14 3.36 -4.25
CA ILE A 109 3.92 3.32 -5.04
C ILE A 109 4.26 3.95 -6.39
N GLU A 110 4.26 3.14 -7.44
CA GLU A 110 4.54 3.62 -8.79
C GLU A 110 3.36 4.36 -9.39
N ASP A 111 2.15 3.88 -9.12
CA ASP A 111 0.94 4.49 -9.63
C ASP A 111 -0.23 4.19 -8.70
N LEU A 112 -1.04 5.20 -8.46
CA LEU A 112 -2.28 5.08 -7.72
C LEU A 112 -3.40 5.66 -8.56
N SER A 113 -4.33 4.79 -8.97
CA SER A 113 -5.50 5.20 -9.73
C SER A 113 -6.75 4.99 -8.90
N VAL A 114 -7.63 5.97 -8.91
CA VAL A 114 -8.91 5.89 -8.21
C VAL A 114 -10.01 6.23 -9.19
N HIS A 115 -10.96 5.31 -9.35
CA HIS A 115 -12.10 5.48 -10.26
C HIS A 115 -13.40 5.38 -9.49
N LEU A 116 -14.29 6.34 -9.69
CA LEU A 116 -15.62 6.27 -9.12
C LEU A 116 -16.47 5.26 -9.90
N ILE A 117 -17.02 4.29 -9.18
CA ILE A 117 -18.02 3.39 -9.74
C ILE A 117 -19.38 4.08 -9.65
N HIS A 118 -19.66 4.70 -8.51
CA HIS A 118 -20.75 5.63 -8.29
C HIS A 118 -20.38 6.54 -7.12
N SER A 119 -21.27 7.47 -6.74
CA SER A 119 -20.94 8.50 -5.77
C SER A 119 -20.54 7.98 -4.38
N ARG A 120 -20.80 6.71 -4.08
CA ARG A 120 -20.49 6.10 -2.80
C ARG A 120 -19.56 4.89 -2.90
N LYS A 121 -19.05 4.57 -4.07
CA LYS A 121 -18.18 3.42 -4.27
C LYS A 121 -17.10 3.75 -5.28
N MET A 122 -15.86 3.39 -4.94
CA MET A 122 -14.70 3.62 -5.81
C MET A 122 -13.85 2.36 -5.93
N ASN A 123 -13.04 2.36 -6.96
CA ASN A 123 -12.05 1.30 -7.21
C ASN A 123 -10.65 1.91 -7.25
#